data_d60b7956efa9c741962d211134c4eb21
#
_entry.id   d60b7956efa9c741962d211134c4eb21
#
_cell.length_a   1.000
_cell.length_b   1.000
_cell.length_c   1.000
_cell.angle_alpha   90.00
_cell.angle_beta   90.00
_cell.angle_gamma   90.00
#
_symmetry.space_group_name_H-M   'P 1'
#
loop_
_entity.id
_entity.type
_entity.pdbx_description
1 polymer ?
#
loop_
_entity_poly.entity_id
_entity_poly.type
_entity_poly.pdbx_seq_one_letter_code
_entity_poly.pdbx_strand_id
1 'polypeptide(L)' 'MKIVIVGAGKVGYSLAQRLIQDDHDVYVIDRSQERIHNLENTLDVSLVQG' A
#
# COMPACT_ATOMS: atom_id res chain seq x y z
N MET A 1 8.02 -11.28 5.12
CA MET A 1 8.86 -10.08 5.37
C MET A 1 7.96 -8.87 5.50
N LYS A 2 8.25 -7.98 6.43
CA LYS A 2 7.51 -6.73 6.60
C LYS A 2 8.12 -5.64 5.71
N ILE A 3 7.30 -5.05 4.85
CA ILE A 3 7.75 -4.06 3.89
C ILE A 3 6.91 -2.80 4.03
N VAL A 4 7.57 -1.65 4.08
CA VAL A 4 6.90 -0.35 4.16
C VAL A 4 7.09 0.39 2.84
N ILE A 5 5.98 0.82 2.26
CA ILE A 5 5.99 1.62 1.03
C ILE A 5 5.55 3.03 1.38
N VAL A 6 6.36 4.01 1.03
CA VAL A 6 6.03 5.42 1.21
C VAL A 6 5.54 5.98 -0.12
N GLY A 7 4.27 6.30 -0.18
CA GLY A 7 3.62 6.79 -1.39
C GLY A 7 2.74 5.75 -2.05
N ALA A 8 1.48 6.11 -2.28
CA ALA A 8 0.46 5.23 -2.85
C ALA A 8 0.05 5.63 -4.27
N GLY A 9 0.98 6.18 -5.05
CA GLY A 9 0.77 6.45 -6.47
C GLY A 9 0.83 5.17 -7.29
N LYS A 10 0.88 5.30 -8.62
CA LYS A 10 0.89 4.16 -9.53
C LYS A 10 2.00 3.17 -9.22
N VAL A 11 3.21 3.66 -8.98
CA VAL A 11 4.37 2.79 -8.70
C VAL A 11 4.19 2.08 -7.37
N GLY A 12 3.80 2.82 -6.33
CA GLY A 12 3.56 2.23 -5.01
C GLY A 12 2.46 1.19 -5.04
N TYR A 13 1.39 1.45 -5.76
CA TYR A 13 0.28 0.52 -5.92
C TYR A 13 0.73 -0.78 -6.59
N SER A 14 1.45 -0.67 -7.72
CA SER A 14 1.93 -1.84 -8.46
C SER A 14 2.90 -2.66 -7.63
N LEU A 15 3.78 -1.98 -6.89
CA LEU A 15 4.74 -2.65 -6.02
C LEU A 15 4.03 -3.37 -4.88
N ALA A 16 3.06 -2.72 -4.24
CA ALA A 16 2.30 -3.32 -3.15
C ALA A 16 1.57 -4.57 -3.63
N GLN A 17 0.94 -4.49 -4.79
CA GLN A 17 0.21 -5.61 -5.36
C GLN A 17 1.13 -6.83 -5.58
N ARG A 18 2.32 -6.58 -6.10
CA ARG A 18 3.30 -7.63 -6.33
C ARG A 18 3.79 -8.27 -5.02
N LEU A 19 4.07 -7.43 -4.04
CA LEU A 19 4.58 -7.91 -2.75
C LEU A 19 3.54 -8.71 -1.98
N ILE A 20 2.27 -8.34 -2.09
CA ILE A 20 1.19 -9.11 -1.48
C ILE A 20 1.11 -10.50 -2.11
N GLN A 21 1.27 -10.61 -3.41
CA GLN A 21 1.28 -11.89 -4.11
C GLN A 21 2.41 -12.80 -3.64
N ASP A 22 3.51 -12.20 -3.19
CA ASP A 22 4.67 -12.93 -2.68
C ASP A 22 4.58 -13.20 -1.16
N ASP A 23 3.41 -13.04 -0.57
CA ASP A 23 3.14 -13.31 0.86
C ASP A 23 3.91 -12.42 1.83
N HIS A 24 4.21 -11.20 1.44
CA HIS A 24 4.84 -10.22 2.34
C HIS A 24 3.78 -9.43 3.11
N ASP A 25 4.14 -8.99 4.32
CA ASP A 25 3.33 -8.03 5.08
C ASP A 25 3.61 -6.63 4.57
N VAL A 26 2.65 -6.04 3.89
CA VAL A 26 2.85 -4.74 3.24
C VAL A 26 2.13 -3.64 4.00
N TYR A 27 2.85 -2.57 4.31
CA TYR A 27 2.34 -1.36 4.93
C TYR A 27 2.53 -0.20 3.96
N VAL A 28 1.49 0.57 3.69
CA VAL A 28 1.56 1.72 2.79
C VAL A 28 1.27 2.99 3.56
N ILE A 29 2.16 3.97 3.42
CA ILE A 29 2.03 5.27 4.06
C ILE A 29 1.82 6.32 2.97
N ASP A 30 0.79 7.15 3.10
CA ASP A 30 0.53 8.24 2.17
C ASP A 30 -0.16 9.40 2.90
N ARG A 31 0.09 10.62 2.43
CA ARG A 31 -0.56 11.81 2.97
C ARG A 31 -1.98 11.96 2.45
N SER A 32 -2.25 11.44 1.27
CA SER A 32 -3.55 11.59 0.62
C SER A 32 -4.57 10.61 1.17
N GLN A 33 -5.58 11.13 1.83
CA GLN A 33 -6.68 10.32 2.34
C GLN A 33 -7.41 9.61 1.19
N GLU A 34 -7.51 10.26 0.05
CA GLU A 34 -8.13 9.69 -1.14
C GLU A 34 -7.38 8.46 -1.64
N ARG A 35 -6.05 8.52 -1.70
CA ARG A 35 -5.23 7.38 -2.12
C ARG A 35 -5.33 6.23 -1.13
N ILE A 36 -5.30 6.54 0.16
CA ILE A 36 -5.47 5.54 1.22
C ILE A 36 -6.82 4.85 1.08
N HIS A 37 -7.88 5.61 0.88
CA HIS A 37 -9.23 5.07 0.72
C HIS A 37 -9.33 4.15 -0.51
N ASN A 38 -8.73 4.55 -1.62
CA ASN A 38 -8.73 3.73 -2.84
C ASN A 38 -7.99 2.40 -2.64
N LEU A 39 -6.85 2.43 -1.95
CA LEU A 39 -6.09 1.22 -1.65
C LEU A 39 -6.83 0.30 -0.70
N GLU A 40 -7.52 0.87 0.29
CA GLU A 40 -8.28 0.11 1.26
C GLU A 40 -9.33 -0.78 0.60
N ASN A 41 -9.93 -0.29 -0.48
CA ASN A 41 -10.96 -1.01 -1.22
C ASN A 41 -10.41 -1.99 -2.27
N THR A 42 -9.11 -1.91 -2.58
CA THR A 42 -8.52 -2.65 -3.70
C THR A 42 -7.49 -3.68 -3.26
N LEU A 43 -6.74 -3.41 -2.21
CA LEU A 43 -5.64 -4.27 -1.76
C LEU A 43 -5.76 -4.58 -0.28
N ASP A 44 -5.34 -5.79 0.07
CA ASP A 44 -5.28 -6.23 1.46
C ASP A 44 -3.94 -5.82 2.06
N VAL A 45 -3.81 -4.55 2.41
CA VAL A 45 -2.60 -3.98 2.99
C VAL A 45 -2.93 -3.18 4.24
N SER A 46 -1.94 -2.98 5.10
CA SER A 46 -2.06 -2.08 6.22
C SER A 46 -1.75 -0.66 5.75
N LEU A 47 -2.62 0.28 6.09
CA LEU A 47 -2.53 1.65 5.60
C LEU A 47 -2.32 2.62 6.75
N VAL A 48 -1.43 3.59 6.53
CA VAL A 48 -1.16 4.67 7.48
C VAL A 48 -1.21 5.99 6.74
N GLN A 49 -2.02 6.92 7.23
CA GLN A 49 -2.06 8.27 6.69
C GLN A 49 -1.04 9.13 7.43
N GLY A 50 -0.08 9.66 6.70
CA GLY A 50 0.92 10.49 7.33
C GLY A 50 1.82 11.26 6.41
#